data_3ad7b9c17d542d7d4d7eb72dba8ccb34
#
_entry.id   3ad7b9c17d542d7d4d7eb72dba8ccb34
#
_cell.length_a   1.000
_cell.length_b   1.000
_cell.length_c   1.000
_cell.angle_alpha   90.00
_cell.angle_beta   90.00
_cell.angle_gamma   90.00
#
_symmetry.space_group_name_H-M   'P 1'
#
loop_
_entity.id
_entity.type
_entity.pdbx_description
1 polymer ?
#
loop_
_entity_poly.entity_id
_entity_poly.type
_entity_poly.pdbx_seq_one_letter_code
_entity_poly.pdbx_strand_id
1 'polypeptide(L)'
;MVTLDVRPQLLDALSALRDRVAAVRLPLPLPGAPRARQTRSELLAQLDDYLVPRLRAPEAPVLAVIGGSTGAGKSTLVNSLVGRQVSEAGVLRPTTRTPVLVCHPDDHHWYAGMRVLPDLMRVWLPHGEEELLSGTARDRDRGHGATGAPDPTRELRIETVSTLPRGLALLDAPDIDSLVVENRTLAAELICAADIWVMVTTASRYADAIPWHLLRTAKEYDATLVTVLDRVPHQLLAEVSRQYAALLTRAGLGDVPRFTVPELPESAGGGGLLPASAVAPLYAWLAHRAQDPAARQQAVGRTAVGVLESLSRRMPELASAVAAQHAAAVRLTTAVEEAYLREGKRVRARLQAGAVLAGDALTRWRGYPLDTTADELLDSLAESLTALLQCAVAAADERIAEAWRREPAAGAVPLPTPDPEAGERIGIAVRRWRRVVEELAEEEVGHMEKQSAPAADAVAALLVAALLGGKRARQAGDRLAQRIGVHAAVRLRDRGNELVTSHLDKVLRTERDRRLAPLDALEVTPEPQAELIAALSVLQKER
;
A
#
# COMPACT_ATOMS: atom_id res chain seq x y z
N MET A 1 -37.55 -13.85 2.82
CA MET A 1 -37.27 -12.80 1.82
C MET A 1 -36.65 -11.64 2.60
N VAL A 2 -35.36 -11.45 2.53
CA VAL A 2 -34.67 -10.34 3.21
C VAL A 2 -34.80 -9.13 2.29
N THR A 3 -35.74 -8.25 2.60
CA THR A 3 -35.80 -6.91 2.03
C THR A 3 -34.73 -6.08 2.73
N LEU A 4 -33.71 -5.66 2.02
CA LEU A 4 -32.74 -4.68 2.54
C LEU A 4 -33.50 -3.36 2.74
N ASP A 5 -33.77 -3.01 4.00
CA ASP A 5 -34.35 -1.72 4.36
C ASP A 5 -33.21 -0.67 4.27
N VAL A 6 -33.17 0.09 3.16
CA VAL A 6 -32.11 1.05 2.90
C VAL A 6 -32.38 2.31 3.76
N ARG A 7 -31.80 2.30 4.97
CA ARG A 7 -31.86 3.46 5.86
C ARG A 7 -30.70 4.44 5.55
N PRO A 8 -30.91 5.74 5.69
CA PRO A 8 -29.83 6.73 5.52
C PRO A 8 -28.60 6.39 6.39
N GLN A 9 -28.80 5.90 7.60
CA GLN A 9 -27.74 5.49 8.53
C GLN A 9 -26.86 4.38 7.99
N LEU A 10 -27.44 3.42 7.25
CA LEU A 10 -26.66 2.37 6.58
C LEU A 10 -25.74 2.94 5.50
N LEU A 11 -26.23 3.90 4.71
CA LEU A 11 -25.41 4.56 3.67
C LEU A 11 -24.29 5.39 4.28
N ASP A 12 -24.55 6.09 5.38
CA ASP A 12 -23.55 6.86 6.12
C ASP A 12 -22.47 5.93 6.70
N ALA A 13 -22.88 4.81 7.28
CA ALA A 13 -21.97 3.80 7.83
C ALA A 13 -21.09 3.17 6.73
N LEU A 14 -21.66 2.89 5.56
CA LEU A 14 -20.91 2.36 4.40
C LEU A 14 -19.92 3.40 3.84
N SER A 15 -20.33 4.66 3.75
CA SER A 15 -19.47 5.75 3.30
C SER A 15 -18.30 5.96 4.27
N ALA A 16 -18.57 5.95 5.59
CA ALA A 16 -17.54 6.03 6.60
C ALA A 16 -16.57 4.84 6.52
N LEU A 17 -17.09 3.61 6.37
CA LEU A 17 -16.27 2.41 6.21
C LEU A 17 -15.38 2.51 4.97
N ARG A 18 -15.94 2.93 3.85
CA ARG A 18 -15.22 3.17 2.60
C ARG A 18 -14.03 4.10 2.78
N ASP A 19 -14.26 5.24 3.45
CA ASP A 19 -13.19 6.22 3.68
C ASP A 19 -12.08 5.67 4.57
N ARG A 20 -12.41 4.85 5.57
CA ARG A 20 -11.41 4.17 6.40
C ARG A 20 -10.62 3.13 5.61
N VAL A 21 -11.27 2.36 4.75
CA VAL A 21 -10.57 1.41 3.85
C VAL A 21 -9.68 2.16 2.86
N ALA A 22 -10.13 3.29 2.33
CA ALA A 22 -9.33 4.12 1.42
C ALA A 22 -8.09 4.73 2.09
N ALA A 23 -8.17 5.06 3.37
CA ALA A 23 -7.05 5.61 4.14
C ALA A 23 -5.98 4.56 4.51
N VAL A 24 -6.26 3.26 4.42
CA VAL A 24 -5.31 2.19 4.75
C VAL A 24 -4.07 2.27 3.86
N ARG A 25 -2.90 2.31 4.50
CA ARG A 25 -1.59 2.22 3.86
C ARG A 25 -0.85 0.96 4.32
N LEU A 26 -0.19 0.28 3.40
CA LEU A 26 0.57 -0.95 3.64
C LEU A 26 1.96 -0.82 3.02
N PRO A 27 2.81 0.11 3.51
CA PRO A 27 4.08 0.42 2.86
C PRO A 27 5.15 -0.68 3.08
N LEU A 28 5.10 -1.39 4.21
CA LEU A 28 6.11 -2.38 4.54
C LEU A 28 5.92 -3.68 3.74
N PRO A 29 6.99 -4.27 3.18
CA PRO A 29 6.93 -5.47 2.33
C PRO A 29 6.82 -6.75 3.15
N LEU A 30 5.78 -6.85 3.98
CA LEU A 30 5.47 -8.07 4.72
C LEU A 30 4.93 -9.17 3.79
N PRO A 31 5.13 -10.46 4.11
CA PRO A 31 4.67 -11.56 3.26
C PRO A 31 3.17 -11.51 2.89
N GLY A 32 2.32 -11.01 3.79
CA GLY A 32 0.87 -10.82 3.57
C GLY A 32 0.48 -9.51 2.89
N ALA A 33 1.41 -8.55 2.72
CA ALA A 33 1.08 -7.21 2.22
C ALA A 33 0.51 -7.19 0.79
N PRO A 34 0.99 -7.99 -0.18
CA PRO A 34 0.40 -8.02 -1.52
C PRO A 34 -1.08 -8.45 -1.49
N ARG A 35 -1.40 -9.51 -0.73
CA ARG A 35 -2.78 -9.99 -0.56
C ARG A 35 -3.65 -8.93 0.13
N ALA A 36 -3.15 -8.28 1.16
CA ALA A 36 -3.88 -7.23 1.86
C ALA A 36 -4.15 -6.00 0.98
N ARG A 37 -3.20 -5.62 0.12
CA ARG A 37 -3.41 -4.54 -0.87
C ARG A 37 -4.49 -4.95 -1.88
N GLN A 38 -4.48 -6.17 -2.37
CA GLN A 38 -5.51 -6.69 -3.26
C GLN A 38 -6.88 -6.72 -2.55
N THR A 39 -6.97 -7.24 -1.33
CA THR A 39 -8.20 -7.22 -0.52
C THR A 39 -8.74 -5.81 -0.33
N ARG A 40 -7.86 -4.83 -0.05
CA ARG A 40 -8.23 -3.41 0.05
C ARG A 40 -8.82 -2.88 -1.25
N SER A 41 -8.16 -3.14 -2.39
CA SER A 41 -8.62 -2.70 -3.72
C SER A 41 -9.99 -3.30 -4.05
N GLU A 42 -10.18 -4.60 -3.84
CA GLU A 42 -11.45 -5.29 -4.06
C GLU A 42 -12.58 -4.78 -3.14
N LEU A 43 -12.26 -4.46 -1.88
CA LEU A 43 -13.24 -3.88 -0.95
C LEU A 43 -13.68 -2.49 -1.40
N LEU A 44 -12.75 -1.66 -1.85
CA LEU A 44 -13.07 -0.33 -2.39
C LEU A 44 -13.93 -0.44 -3.66
N ALA A 45 -13.54 -1.28 -4.61
CA ALA A 45 -14.32 -1.50 -5.83
C ALA A 45 -15.76 -1.98 -5.50
N GLN A 46 -15.92 -2.89 -4.55
CA GLN A 46 -17.25 -3.33 -4.13
C GLN A 46 -18.09 -2.24 -3.47
N LEU A 47 -17.46 -1.37 -2.68
CA LEU A 47 -18.16 -0.25 -2.04
C LEU A 47 -18.50 0.86 -3.03
N ASP A 48 -17.55 1.24 -3.88
CA ASP A 48 -17.67 2.39 -4.80
C ASP A 48 -18.46 2.05 -6.07
N ASP A 49 -18.23 0.87 -6.66
CA ASP A 49 -18.82 0.50 -7.95
C ASP A 49 -20.15 -0.24 -7.80
N TYR A 50 -20.38 -0.89 -6.67
CA TYR A 50 -21.57 -1.70 -6.49
C TYR A 50 -22.45 -1.25 -5.32
N LEU A 51 -21.98 -1.43 -4.08
CA LEU A 51 -22.87 -1.41 -2.92
C LEU A 51 -23.48 -0.03 -2.65
N VAL A 52 -22.67 1.02 -2.60
CA VAL A 52 -23.17 2.39 -2.33
C VAL A 52 -24.03 2.90 -3.48
N PRO A 53 -23.64 2.81 -4.77
CA PRO A 53 -24.48 3.22 -5.88
C PRO A 53 -25.79 2.43 -5.94
N ARG A 54 -25.74 1.13 -5.72
CA ARG A 54 -26.91 0.26 -5.81
C ARG A 54 -27.94 0.51 -4.70
N LEU A 55 -27.48 0.77 -3.47
CA LEU A 55 -28.35 1.14 -2.36
C LEU A 55 -28.96 2.53 -2.50
N ARG A 56 -28.24 3.46 -3.16
CA ARG A 56 -28.77 4.81 -3.49
C ARG A 56 -29.79 4.82 -4.62
N ALA A 57 -29.71 3.85 -5.51
CA ALA A 57 -30.56 3.77 -6.70
C ALA A 57 -31.02 2.31 -6.95
N PRO A 58 -31.93 1.80 -6.12
CA PRO A 58 -32.41 0.43 -6.25
C PRO A 58 -33.19 0.17 -7.54
N GLU A 59 -33.70 1.23 -8.19
CA GLU A 59 -34.38 1.20 -9.47
C GLU A 59 -33.44 1.20 -10.68
N ALA A 60 -32.12 1.40 -10.49
CA ALA A 60 -31.15 1.38 -11.59
C ALA A 60 -31.20 0.02 -12.36
N PRO A 61 -30.94 0.01 -13.67
CA PRO A 61 -30.94 -1.22 -14.47
C PRO A 61 -30.03 -2.30 -13.89
N VAL A 62 -30.42 -3.54 -14.07
CA VAL A 62 -29.59 -4.71 -13.71
C VAL A 62 -28.36 -4.76 -14.61
N LEU A 63 -27.17 -4.77 -14.03
CA LEU A 63 -25.91 -4.90 -14.75
C LEU A 63 -25.47 -6.36 -14.78
N ALA A 64 -25.51 -6.98 -15.97
CA ALA A 64 -24.96 -8.30 -16.19
C ALA A 64 -23.57 -8.20 -16.82
N VAL A 65 -22.54 -8.63 -16.09
CA VAL A 65 -21.14 -8.62 -16.56
C VAL A 65 -20.79 -9.97 -17.15
N ILE A 66 -20.36 -9.98 -18.40
CA ILE A 66 -19.92 -11.16 -19.13
C ILE A 66 -18.40 -11.29 -18.98
N GLY A 67 -17.99 -12.24 -18.14
CA GLY A 67 -16.61 -12.56 -17.85
C GLY A 67 -16.20 -13.95 -18.32
N GLY A 68 -14.92 -14.16 -18.51
CA GLY A 68 -14.39 -15.47 -18.92
C GLY A 68 -12.99 -15.36 -19.51
N SER A 69 -12.38 -16.52 -19.78
CA SER A 69 -11.02 -16.61 -20.32
C SER A 69 -10.92 -16.08 -21.75
N THR A 70 -9.70 -15.81 -22.15
CA THR A 70 -9.36 -15.42 -23.54
C THR A 70 -9.90 -16.45 -24.52
N GLY A 71 -10.64 -15.98 -25.53
CA GLY A 71 -11.22 -16.84 -26.56
C GLY A 71 -12.42 -17.67 -26.10
N ALA A 72 -13.01 -17.40 -24.94
CA ALA A 72 -14.20 -18.08 -24.45
C ALA A 72 -15.50 -17.72 -25.21
N GLY A 73 -15.46 -16.72 -26.10
CA GLY A 73 -16.64 -16.31 -26.87
C GLY A 73 -17.46 -15.17 -26.26
N LYS A 74 -16.94 -14.44 -25.26
CA LYS A 74 -17.63 -13.35 -24.54
C LYS A 74 -18.22 -12.29 -25.47
N SER A 75 -17.40 -11.66 -26.30
CA SER A 75 -17.82 -10.61 -27.23
C SER A 75 -18.78 -11.13 -28.28
N THR A 76 -18.57 -12.37 -28.78
CA THR A 76 -19.53 -13.05 -29.68
C THR A 76 -20.87 -13.27 -28.99
N LEU A 77 -20.85 -13.67 -27.72
CA LEU A 77 -22.08 -13.86 -26.94
C LEU A 77 -22.83 -12.54 -26.75
N VAL A 78 -22.11 -11.46 -26.34
CA VAL A 78 -22.70 -10.12 -26.18
C VAL A 78 -23.31 -9.65 -27.50
N ASN A 79 -22.56 -9.70 -28.60
CA ASN A 79 -23.04 -9.31 -29.93
C ASN A 79 -24.30 -10.10 -30.34
N SER A 80 -24.33 -11.39 -30.03
CA SER A 80 -25.48 -12.27 -30.36
C SER A 80 -26.70 -12.00 -29.48
N LEU A 81 -26.52 -11.69 -28.20
CA LEU A 81 -27.60 -11.29 -27.30
C LEU A 81 -28.24 -9.96 -27.73
N VAL A 82 -27.40 -9.04 -28.25
CA VAL A 82 -27.82 -7.72 -28.74
C VAL A 82 -28.38 -7.77 -30.16
N GLY A 83 -27.98 -8.77 -30.95
CA GLY A 83 -28.39 -8.98 -32.34
C GLY A 83 -27.62 -8.13 -33.35
N ARG A 84 -26.55 -7.44 -32.93
CA ARG A 84 -25.61 -6.69 -33.77
C ARG A 84 -24.20 -6.68 -33.18
N GLN A 85 -23.22 -6.37 -34.01
CA GLN A 85 -21.85 -6.22 -33.55
C GLN A 85 -21.69 -4.89 -32.77
N VAL A 86 -21.40 -4.98 -31.49
CA VAL A 86 -21.15 -3.85 -30.57
C VAL A 86 -19.77 -3.93 -29.92
N SER A 87 -19.22 -5.14 -29.86
CA SER A 87 -17.89 -5.41 -29.33
C SER A 87 -17.04 -6.13 -30.36
N GLU A 88 -15.74 -5.83 -30.39
CA GLU A 88 -14.81 -6.48 -31.32
C GLU A 88 -14.64 -7.95 -30.96
N ALA A 89 -15.11 -8.83 -31.85
CA ALA A 89 -14.89 -10.26 -31.76
C ALA A 89 -13.84 -10.66 -32.81
N GLY A 90 -12.63 -10.99 -32.42
CA GLY A 90 -11.54 -11.30 -33.34
C GLY A 90 -10.74 -12.54 -32.96
N VAL A 91 -10.06 -13.13 -33.97
CA VAL A 91 -9.15 -14.28 -33.82
C VAL A 91 -7.75 -13.86 -33.39
N LEU A 92 -7.37 -12.60 -33.62
CA LEU A 92 -6.07 -12.02 -33.25
C LEU A 92 -6.11 -11.53 -31.80
N ARG A 93 -5.22 -11.99 -30.97
CA ARG A 93 -5.15 -11.75 -29.51
C ARG A 93 -4.27 -10.58 -29.13
N PRO A 94 -4.62 -9.78 -28.09
CA PRO A 94 -5.84 -9.71 -27.31
C PRO A 94 -6.90 -8.84 -28.00
N THR A 95 -8.16 -9.28 -28.03
CA THR A 95 -9.22 -8.69 -28.83
C THR A 95 -9.99 -7.56 -28.12
N THR A 96 -10.22 -7.64 -26.82
CA THR A 96 -11.00 -6.65 -26.08
C THR A 96 -10.11 -6.00 -25.02
N ARG A 97 -9.63 -4.78 -25.29
CA ARG A 97 -8.89 -3.97 -24.30
C ARG A 97 -9.80 -3.02 -23.56
N THR A 98 -10.75 -2.40 -24.26
CA THR A 98 -11.72 -1.46 -23.69
C THR A 98 -13.05 -2.18 -23.43
N PRO A 99 -13.56 -2.21 -22.19
CA PRO A 99 -14.86 -2.79 -21.89
C PRO A 99 -15.99 -2.05 -22.60
N VAL A 100 -17.01 -2.79 -23.02
CA VAL A 100 -18.17 -2.27 -23.75
C VAL A 100 -19.42 -2.52 -22.94
N LEU A 101 -20.08 -1.46 -22.51
CA LEU A 101 -21.37 -1.50 -21.85
C LEU A 101 -22.48 -1.26 -22.88
N VAL A 102 -23.47 -2.14 -22.94
CA VAL A 102 -24.62 -2.04 -23.84
C VAL A 102 -25.90 -1.93 -23.03
N CYS A 103 -26.70 -0.91 -23.28
CA CYS A 103 -27.95 -0.70 -22.58
C CYS A 103 -29.08 -0.23 -23.53
N HIS A 104 -30.34 -0.24 -23.04
CA HIS A 104 -31.43 0.39 -23.74
C HIS A 104 -31.24 1.92 -23.81
N PRO A 105 -31.65 2.62 -24.90
CA PRO A 105 -31.51 4.07 -25.00
C PRO A 105 -32.12 4.84 -23.82
N ASP A 106 -33.25 4.39 -23.28
CA ASP A 106 -33.91 5.03 -22.14
C ASP A 106 -33.14 4.87 -20.82
N ASP A 107 -32.30 3.84 -20.73
CA ASP A 107 -31.48 3.55 -19.54
C ASP A 107 -30.08 4.21 -19.59
N HIS A 108 -29.76 4.83 -20.73
CA HIS A 108 -28.48 5.45 -20.98
C HIS A 108 -28.04 6.44 -19.88
N HIS A 109 -28.96 7.24 -19.35
CA HIS A 109 -28.67 8.24 -18.32
C HIS A 109 -28.09 7.65 -17.01
N TRP A 110 -28.32 6.36 -16.73
CA TRP A 110 -27.74 5.67 -15.58
C TRP A 110 -26.22 5.48 -15.70
N TYR A 111 -25.75 5.28 -16.92
CA TYR A 111 -24.35 4.91 -17.22
C TYR A 111 -23.53 6.07 -17.78
N ALA A 112 -24.19 7.14 -18.25
CA ALA A 112 -23.55 8.35 -18.77
C ALA A 112 -22.75 9.10 -17.70
N GLY A 113 -23.22 9.05 -16.45
CA GLY A 113 -22.53 9.66 -15.31
C GLY A 113 -21.51 8.72 -14.67
N MET A 114 -20.77 9.27 -13.69
CA MET A 114 -19.75 8.54 -12.90
C MET A 114 -20.35 7.71 -11.74
N ARG A 115 -21.59 7.25 -11.87
CA ARG A 115 -22.30 6.50 -10.81
C ARG A 115 -21.96 5.01 -10.80
N VAL A 116 -21.61 4.46 -11.96
CA VAL A 116 -21.21 3.07 -12.15
C VAL A 116 -19.82 3.09 -12.72
N LEU A 117 -18.87 2.37 -12.12
CA LEU A 117 -17.47 2.33 -12.53
C LEU A 117 -16.86 3.74 -12.66
N PRO A 118 -16.78 4.52 -11.56
CA PRO A 118 -16.39 5.93 -11.59
C PRO A 118 -14.98 6.17 -12.11
N ASP A 119 -14.09 5.18 -12.00
CA ASP A 119 -12.68 5.28 -12.40
C ASP A 119 -12.46 5.09 -13.91
N LEU A 120 -13.54 4.75 -14.67
CA LEU A 120 -13.46 4.57 -16.11
C LEU A 120 -13.97 5.79 -16.86
N MET A 121 -13.17 6.30 -17.79
CA MET A 121 -13.55 7.42 -18.65
C MET A 121 -14.59 6.97 -19.70
N ARG A 122 -15.69 7.72 -19.86
CA ARG A 122 -16.74 7.41 -20.83
C ARG A 122 -16.31 7.81 -22.23
N VAL A 123 -16.35 6.85 -23.15
CA VAL A 123 -16.08 7.09 -24.57
C VAL A 123 -17.37 6.85 -25.36
N TRP A 124 -17.74 7.87 -26.15
CA TRP A 124 -18.90 7.85 -27.02
C TRP A 124 -18.41 7.86 -28.46
N LEU A 125 -18.72 6.84 -29.23
CA LEU A 125 -18.49 6.86 -30.68
C LEU A 125 -19.80 7.23 -31.38
N PRO A 126 -19.85 8.33 -32.13
CA PRO A 126 -21.01 8.62 -32.97
C PRO A 126 -21.18 7.52 -34.02
N HIS A 127 -22.41 7.09 -34.22
CA HIS A 127 -22.76 6.13 -35.27
C HIS A 127 -22.30 6.65 -36.64
N GLY A 128 -21.30 6.03 -37.27
CA GLY A 128 -20.84 6.36 -38.63
C GLY A 128 -19.35 6.65 -38.81
N GLU A 129 -18.57 6.76 -37.76
CA GLU A 129 -17.12 7.05 -37.86
C GLU A 129 -16.20 5.83 -37.68
N GLU A 130 -16.75 4.63 -37.56
CA GLU A 130 -15.93 3.39 -37.37
C GLU A 130 -14.99 3.10 -38.56
N GLU A 131 -15.34 3.55 -39.76
CA GLU A 131 -14.51 3.31 -40.97
C GLU A 131 -13.30 4.24 -41.06
N LEU A 132 -13.36 5.41 -40.46
CA LEU A 132 -12.27 6.40 -40.48
C LEU A 132 -11.19 6.18 -39.40
N LEU A 133 -11.56 5.59 -38.26
CA LEU A 133 -10.61 5.35 -37.16
C LEU A 133 -9.81 4.06 -37.30
N SER A 134 -10.31 3.06 -38.03
CA SER A 134 -9.56 1.82 -38.31
C SER A 134 -8.34 2.05 -39.23
N GLY A 135 -8.37 3.10 -40.04
CA GLY A 135 -7.24 3.49 -40.93
C GLY A 135 -6.15 4.30 -40.20
N THR A 136 -6.50 5.06 -39.15
CA THR A 136 -5.54 5.96 -38.46
C THR A 136 -4.86 5.35 -37.26
N ALA A 137 -5.38 4.25 -36.72
CA ALA A 137 -4.77 3.55 -35.58
C ALA A 137 -3.48 2.79 -35.94
N ARG A 138 -3.29 2.43 -37.23
CA ARG A 138 -2.07 1.74 -37.71
C ARG A 138 -0.86 2.65 -37.85
N ASP A 139 -1.05 3.96 -37.90
CA ASP A 139 0.06 4.91 -38.15
C ASP A 139 0.53 5.67 -36.90
N ARG A 140 -0.16 5.49 -35.73
CA ARG A 140 0.24 6.14 -34.46
C ARG A 140 1.30 5.40 -33.64
N ASP A 141 1.74 4.22 -34.08
CA ASP A 141 2.76 3.43 -33.38
C ASP A 141 4.21 3.79 -33.80
N ARG A 142 4.39 4.89 -34.56
CA ARG A 142 5.72 5.39 -34.94
C ARG A 142 5.83 6.90 -34.70
N GLY A 143 6.17 7.27 -33.48
CA GLY A 143 6.70 8.61 -33.27
C GLY A 143 6.30 9.30 -31.96
N HIS A 144 7.27 9.44 -31.10
CA HIS A 144 7.51 10.47 -30.08
C HIS A 144 6.65 10.45 -28.79
N GLY A 145 7.41 10.31 -27.73
CA GLY A 145 6.97 10.55 -26.35
C GLY A 145 6.27 11.91 -26.16
N ALA A 146 4.99 11.83 -25.86
CA ALA A 146 4.23 12.90 -25.26
C ALA A 146 3.62 12.36 -23.97
N THR A 147 4.15 12.80 -22.86
CA THR A 147 3.60 12.69 -21.52
C THR A 147 2.19 13.29 -21.50
N GLY A 148 1.15 12.45 -21.37
CA GLY A 148 -0.21 12.94 -21.14
C GLY A 148 -1.34 12.34 -21.98
N ALA A 149 -1.14 11.26 -22.75
CA ALA A 149 -2.27 10.54 -23.34
C ALA A 149 -2.99 9.72 -22.26
N PRO A 150 -4.34 9.75 -22.17
CA PRO A 150 -5.08 8.92 -21.25
C PRO A 150 -4.81 7.45 -21.55
N ASP A 151 -4.66 6.65 -20.49
CA ASP A 151 -4.42 5.22 -20.57
C ASP A 151 -5.64 4.54 -21.21
N PRO A 152 -5.56 3.93 -22.41
CA PRO A 152 -6.68 3.31 -23.09
C PRO A 152 -7.27 2.11 -22.31
N THR A 153 -6.59 1.64 -21.28
CA THR A 153 -7.10 0.57 -20.40
C THR A 153 -8.12 1.06 -19.38
N ARG A 154 -8.31 2.39 -19.23
CA ARG A 154 -9.28 2.99 -18.29
C ARG A 154 -10.46 3.67 -18.99
N GLU A 155 -10.82 3.20 -20.15
CA GLU A 155 -11.97 3.68 -20.91
C GLU A 155 -13.14 2.69 -20.82
N LEU A 156 -14.37 3.21 -20.78
CA LEU A 156 -15.62 2.45 -20.89
C LEU A 156 -16.39 2.94 -22.11
N ARG A 157 -16.53 2.10 -23.11
CA ARG A 157 -17.37 2.39 -24.27
C ARG A 157 -18.83 2.08 -23.95
N ILE A 158 -19.73 3.03 -24.21
CA ILE A 158 -21.16 2.86 -23.98
C ILE A 158 -21.89 2.86 -25.32
N GLU A 159 -22.64 1.78 -25.55
CA GLU A 159 -23.48 1.55 -26.72
C GLU A 159 -24.95 1.48 -26.33
N THR A 160 -25.84 2.03 -27.14
CA THR A 160 -27.27 1.95 -26.90
C THR A 160 -27.96 1.11 -27.97
N VAL A 161 -28.80 0.18 -27.54
CA VAL A 161 -29.50 -0.74 -28.46
C VAL A 161 -30.92 -0.97 -27.99
N SER A 162 -31.89 -0.68 -28.86
CA SER A 162 -33.33 -0.84 -28.56
C SER A 162 -33.82 -2.29 -28.51
N THR A 163 -33.01 -3.26 -28.97
CA THR A 163 -33.32 -4.68 -28.86
C THR A 163 -33.12 -5.24 -27.45
N LEU A 164 -32.32 -4.55 -26.60
CA LEU A 164 -32.23 -4.91 -25.20
C LEU A 164 -33.49 -4.44 -24.45
N PRO A 165 -34.02 -5.24 -23.50
CA PRO A 165 -35.11 -4.78 -22.68
C PRO A 165 -34.68 -3.67 -21.74
N ARG A 166 -35.58 -2.70 -21.45
CA ARG A 166 -35.37 -1.71 -20.40
C ARG A 166 -35.08 -2.42 -19.09
N GLY A 167 -34.21 -1.81 -18.29
CA GLY A 167 -33.78 -2.34 -17.01
C GLY A 167 -32.69 -3.40 -17.08
N LEU A 168 -32.14 -3.71 -18.27
CA LEU A 168 -30.98 -4.61 -18.46
C LEU A 168 -29.83 -3.87 -19.14
N ALA A 169 -28.65 -3.99 -18.58
CA ALA A 169 -27.40 -3.63 -19.25
C ALA A 169 -26.46 -4.83 -19.28
N LEU A 170 -25.73 -4.98 -20.39
CA LEU A 170 -24.70 -6.01 -20.58
C LEU A 170 -23.34 -5.34 -20.63
N LEU A 171 -22.35 -5.89 -19.94
CA LEU A 171 -20.97 -5.42 -19.97
C LEU A 171 -20.04 -6.52 -20.46
N ASP A 172 -19.42 -6.32 -21.62
CA ASP A 172 -18.34 -7.17 -22.12
C ASP A 172 -17.04 -6.84 -21.43
N ALA A 173 -16.59 -7.73 -20.54
CA ALA A 173 -15.37 -7.53 -19.75
C ALA A 173 -14.12 -8.04 -20.48
N PRO A 174 -12.95 -7.45 -20.25
CA PRO A 174 -11.68 -7.97 -20.71
C PRO A 174 -11.40 -9.40 -20.23
N ASP A 175 -10.40 -10.03 -20.80
CA ASP A 175 -10.04 -11.40 -20.48
C ASP A 175 -9.48 -11.53 -19.05
N ILE A 176 -10.07 -12.42 -18.26
CA ILE A 176 -9.66 -12.68 -16.86
C ILE A 176 -8.30 -13.40 -16.74
N ASP A 177 -7.86 -14.07 -17.79
CA ASP A 177 -6.58 -14.77 -17.89
C ASP A 177 -5.57 -14.04 -18.80
N SER A 178 -5.79 -12.74 -19.04
CA SER A 178 -4.88 -11.89 -19.81
C SER A 178 -3.47 -11.95 -19.23
N LEU A 179 -2.46 -11.92 -20.10
CA LEU A 179 -1.06 -11.77 -19.72
C LEU A 179 -0.77 -10.37 -19.17
N VAL A 180 -1.60 -9.39 -19.54
CA VAL A 180 -1.55 -8.00 -19.08
C VAL A 180 -2.20 -7.90 -17.72
N VAL A 181 -1.45 -7.45 -16.72
CA VAL A 181 -1.91 -7.39 -15.31
C VAL A 181 -3.09 -6.41 -15.17
N GLU A 182 -3.01 -5.29 -15.86
CA GLU A 182 -4.02 -4.23 -15.87
C GLU A 182 -5.38 -4.76 -16.34
N ASN A 183 -5.40 -5.58 -17.39
CA ASN A 183 -6.64 -6.19 -17.90
C ASN A 183 -7.26 -7.17 -16.89
N ARG A 184 -6.44 -7.94 -16.15
CA ARG A 184 -6.96 -8.83 -15.11
C ARG A 184 -7.55 -8.06 -13.93
N THR A 185 -6.88 -6.97 -13.55
CA THR A 185 -7.36 -6.08 -12.47
C THR A 185 -8.67 -5.43 -12.87
N LEU A 186 -8.74 -4.89 -14.08
CA LEU A 186 -9.97 -4.30 -14.62
C LEU A 186 -11.11 -5.33 -14.71
N ALA A 187 -10.85 -6.55 -15.19
CA ALA A 187 -11.87 -7.60 -15.23
C ALA A 187 -12.41 -7.93 -13.83
N ALA A 188 -11.55 -7.94 -12.80
CA ALA A 188 -11.99 -8.17 -11.42
C ALA A 188 -12.84 -7.00 -10.88
N GLU A 189 -12.45 -5.75 -11.18
CA GLU A 189 -13.21 -4.53 -10.82
C GLU A 189 -14.60 -4.56 -11.46
N LEU A 190 -14.69 -4.86 -12.77
CA LEU A 190 -15.95 -4.94 -13.50
C LEU A 190 -16.89 -6.03 -12.95
N ILE A 191 -16.33 -7.17 -12.57
CA ILE A 191 -17.09 -8.26 -11.94
C ILE A 191 -17.63 -7.80 -10.57
N CYS A 192 -16.88 -7.00 -9.83
CA CYS A 192 -17.34 -6.45 -8.54
C CYS A 192 -18.52 -5.50 -8.68
N ALA A 193 -18.70 -4.84 -9.83
CA ALA A 193 -19.83 -3.94 -10.12
C ALA A 193 -21.10 -4.66 -10.58
N ALA A 194 -21.07 -5.98 -10.81
CA ALA A 194 -22.14 -6.74 -11.41
C ALA A 194 -23.26 -7.10 -10.43
N ASP A 195 -24.50 -6.93 -10.86
CA ASP A 195 -25.66 -7.57 -10.21
C ASP A 195 -25.73 -9.06 -10.56
N ILE A 196 -25.35 -9.38 -11.80
CA ILE A 196 -25.36 -10.75 -12.34
C ILE A 196 -24.00 -11.02 -12.99
N TRP A 197 -23.34 -12.09 -12.57
CA TRP A 197 -22.15 -12.60 -13.23
C TRP A 197 -22.50 -13.64 -14.27
N VAL A 198 -22.13 -13.40 -15.51
CA VAL A 198 -22.25 -14.36 -16.61
C VAL A 198 -20.85 -14.91 -16.89
N MET A 199 -20.54 -16.09 -16.35
CA MET A 199 -19.26 -16.75 -16.54
C MET A 199 -19.28 -17.60 -17.81
N VAL A 200 -18.50 -17.19 -18.81
CA VAL A 200 -18.37 -17.89 -20.10
C VAL A 200 -17.12 -18.76 -20.11
N THR A 201 -17.27 -20.01 -20.40
CA THR A 201 -16.19 -20.99 -20.61
C THR A 201 -16.46 -21.86 -21.81
N THR A 202 -15.49 -22.66 -22.26
CA THR A 202 -15.63 -23.54 -23.42
C THR A 202 -15.49 -25.00 -23.03
N ALA A 203 -15.93 -25.89 -23.94
CA ALA A 203 -15.74 -27.33 -23.77
C ALA A 203 -14.27 -27.74 -23.57
N SER A 204 -13.30 -26.97 -24.05
CA SER A 204 -11.88 -27.25 -23.90
C SER A 204 -11.25 -26.63 -22.62
N ARG A 205 -11.93 -25.67 -21.97
CA ARG A 205 -11.37 -24.86 -20.87
C ARG A 205 -12.22 -24.82 -19.59
N TYR A 206 -13.35 -25.54 -19.54
CA TYR A 206 -14.26 -25.52 -18.40
C TYR A 206 -13.64 -26.05 -17.09
N ALA A 207 -12.51 -26.73 -17.16
CA ALA A 207 -11.77 -27.24 -16.00
C ALA A 207 -10.55 -26.41 -15.62
N ASP A 208 -10.26 -25.29 -16.31
CA ASP A 208 -9.11 -24.43 -16.06
C ASP A 208 -9.18 -23.77 -14.67
N ALA A 209 -8.03 -23.61 -14.03
CA ALA A 209 -7.93 -23.09 -12.65
C ALA A 209 -8.43 -21.64 -12.48
N ILE A 210 -8.18 -20.77 -13.47
CA ILE A 210 -8.53 -19.34 -13.39
C ILE A 210 -10.04 -19.10 -13.35
N PRO A 211 -10.87 -19.67 -14.28
CA PRO A 211 -12.32 -19.61 -14.16
C PRO A 211 -12.84 -20.14 -12.82
N TRP A 212 -12.26 -21.22 -12.31
CA TRP A 212 -12.66 -21.80 -11.03
C TRP A 212 -12.34 -20.91 -9.83
N HIS A 213 -11.25 -20.15 -9.88
CA HIS A 213 -10.96 -19.19 -8.83
C HIS A 213 -12.06 -18.12 -8.75
N LEU A 214 -12.47 -17.56 -9.89
CA LEU A 214 -13.54 -16.56 -9.94
C LEU A 214 -14.91 -17.13 -9.53
N LEU A 215 -15.23 -18.34 -9.92
CA LEU A 215 -16.46 -19.01 -9.49
C LEU A 215 -16.50 -19.20 -7.95
N ARG A 216 -15.37 -19.50 -7.32
CA ARG A 216 -15.27 -19.56 -5.85
C ARG A 216 -15.46 -18.19 -5.22
N THR A 217 -14.85 -17.17 -5.79
CA THR A 217 -15.02 -15.78 -5.34
C THR A 217 -16.47 -15.34 -5.45
N ALA A 218 -17.16 -15.64 -6.57
CA ALA A 218 -18.59 -15.37 -6.72
C ALA A 218 -19.44 -16.07 -5.65
N LYS A 219 -19.08 -17.31 -5.30
CA LYS A 219 -19.72 -18.04 -4.21
C LYS A 219 -19.49 -17.41 -2.84
N GLU A 220 -18.27 -16.94 -2.57
CA GLU A 220 -17.92 -16.27 -1.33
C GLU A 220 -18.73 -14.98 -1.11
N TYR A 221 -19.11 -14.32 -2.19
CA TYR A 221 -19.94 -13.10 -2.18
C TYR A 221 -21.43 -13.37 -2.31
N ASP A 222 -21.84 -14.62 -2.43
CA ASP A 222 -23.23 -15.03 -2.77
C ASP A 222 -23.79 -14.27 -3.99
N ALA A 223 -22.91 -13.92 -4.95
CA ALA A 223 -23.29 -13.19 -6.14
C ALA A 223 -24.29 -13.97 -6.97
N THR A 224 -25.23 -13.28 -7.62
CA THR A 224 -26.11 -13.89 -8.61
C THR A 224 -25.28 -14.31 -9.82
N LEU A 225 -25.04 -15.61 -9.95
CA LEU A 225 -24.16 -16.21 -10.93
C LEU A 225 -24.94 -17.02 -11.95
N VAL A 226 -24.52 -16.97 -13.20
CA VAL A 226 -24.95 -17.88 -14.28
C VAL A 226 -23.72 -18.34 -15.07
N THR A 227 -23.72 -19.56 -15.55
CA THR A 227 -22.62 -20.07 -16.36
C THR A 227 -23.05 -20.39 -17.77
N VAL A 228 -22.18 -20.08 -18.73
CA VAL A 228 -22.36 -20.38 -20.14
C VAL A 228 -21.22 -21.29 -20.61
N LEU A 229 -21.56 -22.47 -21.04
CA LEU A 229 -20.62 -23.40 -21.65
C LEU A 229 -20.73 -23.28 -23.18
N ASP A 230 -19.78 -22.57 -23.77
CA ASP A 230 -19.77 -22.25 -25.20
C ASP A 230 -18.91 -23.23 -26.01
N ARG A 231 -19.13 -23.29 -27.32
CA ARG A 231 -18.37 -24.09 -28.29
C ARG A 231 -18.34 -25.58 -27.93
N VAL A 232 -19.48 -26.12 -27.56
CA VAL A 232 -19.59 -27.55 -27.25
C VAL A 232 -19.86 -28.34 -28.54
N PRO A 233 -18.97 -29.26 -28.94
CA PRO A 233 -19.23 -30.11 -30.10
C PRO A 233 -20.55 -30.85 -29.93
N HIS A 234 -21.39 -30.85 -30.98
CA HIS A 234 -22.73 -31.45 -30.94
C HIS A 234 -22.73 -32.88 -30.40
N GLN A 235 -21.74 -33.67 -30.80
CA GLN A 235 -21.58 -35.06 -30.43
C GLN A 235 -21.31 -35.28 -28.94
N LEU A 236 -20.68 -34.27 -28.28
CA LEU A 236 -20.24 -34.32 -26.88
C LEU A 236 -21.14 -33.50 -25.96
N LEU A 237 -22.18 -32.86 -26.45
CA LEU A 237 -23.00 -31.88 -25.75
C LEU A 237 -23.55 -32.44 -24.43
N ALA A 238 -24.12 -33.61 -24.43
CA ALA A 238 -24.70 -34.24 -23.23
C ALA A 238 -23.62 -34.68 -22.22
N GLU A 239 -22.46 -35.13 -22.71
CA GLU A 239 -21.38 -35.61 -21.86
C GLU A 239 -20.65 -34.43 -21.16
N VAL A 240 -20.20 -33.44 -21.93
CA VAL A 240 -19.48 -32.27 -21.40
C VAL A 240 -20.37 -31.46 -20.46
N SER A 241 -21.65 -31.28 -20.79
CA SER A 241 -22.63 -30.63 -19.91
C SER A 241 -22.81 -31.36 -18.58
N ARG A 242 -22.83 -32.69 -18.57
CA ARG A 242 -22.91 -33.50 -17.34
C ARG A 242 -21.62 -33.38 -16.51
N GLN A 243 -20.46 -33.47 -17.15
CA GLN A 243 -19.16 -33.33 -16.46
C GLN A 243 -19.01 -31.96 -15.84
N TYR A 244 -19.36 -30.89 -16.56
CA TYR A 244 -19.34 -29.52 -16.04
C TYR A 244 -20.32 -29.36 -14.87
N ALA A 245 -21.55 -29.90 -14.99
CA ALA A 245 -22.51 -29.89 -13.90
C ALA A 245 -22.00 -30.61 -12.64
N ALA A 246 -21.31 -31.74 -12.80
CA ALA A 246 -20.72 -32.46 -11.68
C ALA A 246 -19.60 -31.67 -11.00
N LEU A 247 -18.76 -30.96 -11.76
CA LEU A 247 -17.72 -30.07 -11.21
C LEU A 247 -18.33 -28.90 -10.43
N LEU A 248 -19.38 -28.25 -10.96
CA LEU A 248 -20.09 -27.17 -10.27
C LEU A 248 -20.72 -27.71 -8.96
N THR A 249 -21.34 -28.86 -8.98
CA THR A 249 -21.93 -29.48 -7.77
C THR A 249 -20.88 -29.79 -6.72
N ARG A 250 -19.70 -30.31 -7.10
CA ARG A 250 -18.57 -30.55 -6.18
C ARG A 250 -18.05 -29.25 -5.58
N ALA A 251 -18.09 -28.14 -6.32
CA ALA A 251 -17.72 -26.83 -5.83
C ALA A 251 -18.82 -26.14 -4.99
N GLY A 252 -19.99 -26.80 -4.82
CA GLY A 252 -21.15 -26.26 -4.13
C GLY A 252 -21.86 -25.15 -4.92
N LEU A 253 -21.80 -25.20 -6.25
CA LEU A 253 -22.43 -24.32 -7.22
C LEU A 253 -23.47 -25.11 -8.07
N GLY A 254 -24.02 -26.20 -7.54
CA GLY A 254 -24.96 -27.09 -8.25
C GLY A 254 -26.25 -26.39 -8.69
N ASP A 255 -26.70 -25.41 -7.93
CA ASP A 255 -27.94 -24.65 -8.19
C ASP A 255 -27.75 -23.46 -9.16
N VAL A 256 -26.52 -23.20 -9.62
CA VAL A 256 -26.24 -22.13 -10.57
C VAL A 256 -26.85 -22.47 -11.93
N PRO A 257 -27.66 -21.56 -12.53
CA PRO A 257 -28.17 -21.73 -13.87
C PRO A 257 -27.06 -21.96 -14.90
N ARG A 258 -27.27 -22.91 -15.78
CA ARG A 258 -26.29 -23.30 -16.80
C ARG A 258 -26.93 -23.25 -18.18
N PHE A 259 -26.26 -22.57 -19.09
CA PHE A 259 -26.63 -22.53 -20.50
C PHE A 259 -25.52 -23.15 -21.32
N THR A 260 -25.89 -23.96 -22.32
CA THR A 260 -24.92 -24.59 -23.20
C THR A 260 -25.16 -24.13 -24.61
N VAL A 261 -24.15 -23.60 -25.24
CA VAL A 261 -24.12 -23.14 -26.62
C VAL A 261 -23.31 -24.15 -27.44
N PRO A 262 -23.93 -24.84 -28.39
CA PRO A 262 -23.22 -25.79 -29.24
C PRO A 262 -22.26 -25.07 -30.19
N GLU A 263 -21.21 -25.73 -30.59
CA GLU A 263 -20.34 -25.27 -31.67
C GLU A 263 -21.10 -25.31 -32.99
N LEU A 264 -21.29 -24.15 -33.60
CA LEU A 264 -22.07 -23.99 -34.81
C LEU A 264 -21.19 -23.54 -35.98
N PRO A 265 -21.28 -24.19 -37.15
CA PRO A 265 -20.51 -23.81 -38.32
C PRO A 265 -20.77 -22.38 -38.80
N GLU A 266 -21.99 -21.88 -38.58
CA GLU A 266 -22.39 -20.53 -38.98
C GLU A 266 -21.62 -19.42 -38.23
N SER A 267 -21.19 -19.67 -37.01
CA SER A 267 -20.35 -18.72 -36.25
C SER A 267 -18.93 -18.59 -36.82
N ALA A 268 -18.47 -19.58 -37.58
CA ALA A 268 -17.20 -19.55 -38.30
C ALA A 268 -17.32 -18.93 -39.71
N GLY A 269 -18.53 -18.72 -40.22
CA GLY A 269 -18.85 -18.33 -41.60
C GLY A 269 -18.95 -16.81 -41.87
N GLY A 270 -18.38 -15.93 -41.03
CA GLY A 270 -18.21 -14.50 -41.35
C GLY A 270 -19.27 -13.53 -40.84
N GLY A 271 -20.40 -14.00 -40.29
CA GLY A 271 -21.42 -13.14 -39.67
C GLY A 271 -21.10 -12.72 -38.21
N GLY A 272 -20.19 -13.41 -37.55
CA GLY A 272 -19.72 -13.10 -36.18
C GLY A 272 -20.78 -13.25 -35.08
N LEU A 273 -22.00 -13.69 -35.41
CA LEU A 273 -23.12 -13.85 -34.50
C LEU A 273 -23.55 -15.32 -34.37
N LEU A 274 -23.93 -15.71 -33.18
CA LEU A 274 -24.61 -16.98 -32.94
C LEU A 274 -26.07 -16.89 -33.38
N PRO A 275 -26.71 -17.99 -33.84
CA PRO A 275 -28.14 -18.01 -34.13
C PRO A 275 -28.95 -17.56 -32.91
N ALA A 276 -30.02 -16.79 -33.14
CA ALA A 276 -30.89 -16.31 -32.06
C ALA A 276 -31.42 -17.45 -31.17
N SER A 277 -31.70 -18.62 -31.75
CA SER A 277 -32.15 -19.79 -31.00
C SER A 277 -31.14 -20.34 -29.99
N ALA A 278 -29.84 -20.19 -30.26
CA ALA A 278 -28.78 -20.66 -29.37
C ALA A 278 -28.63 -19.79 -28.12
N VAL A 279 -28.90 -18.47 -28.24
CA VAL A 279 -28.77 -17.51 -27.14
C VAL A 279 -30.13 -17.18 -26.48
N ALA A 280 -31.25 -17.54 -27.09
CA ALA A 280 -32.61 -17.25 -26.61
C ALA A 280 -32.86 -17.68 -25.15
N PRO A 281 -32.40 -18.85 -24.67
CA PRO A 281 -32.63 -19.26 -23.28
C PRO A 281 -31.94 -18.33 -22.28
N LEU A 282 -30.69 -17.95 -22.55
CA LEU A 282 -29.94 -17.01 -21.72
C LEU A 282 -30.57 -15.60 -21.78
N TYR A 283 -30.91 -15.13 -22.97
CA TYR A 283 -31.59 -13.85 -23.17
C TYR A 283 -32.89 -13.78 -22.36
N ALA A 284 -33.75 -14.78 -22.48
CA ALA A 284 -35.03 -14.84 -21.77
C ALA A 284 -34.82 -14.86 -20.24
N TRP A 285 -33.80 -15.57 -19.76
CA TRP A 285 -33.45 -15.59 -18.34
C TRP A 285 -33.00 -14.22 -17.83
N LEU A 286 -32.11 -13.53 -18.57
CA LEU A 286 -31.64 -12.19 -18.25
C LEU A 286 -32.78 -11.16 -18.31
N ALA A 287 -33.59 -11.19 -19.37
CA ALA A 287 -34.72 -10.29 -19.54
C ALA A 287 -35.76 -10.46 -18.41
N HIS A 288 -36.07 -11.67 -18.01
CA HIS A 288 -36.96 -11.93 -16.88
C HIS A 288 -36.39 -11.34 -15.58
N ARG A 289 -35.09 -11.49 -15.32
CA ARG A 289 -34.43 -10.91 -14.13
C ARG A 289 -34.43 -9.38 -14.12
N ALA A 290 -34.43 -8.75 -15.28
CA ALA A 290 -34.46 -7.30 -15.42
C ALA A 290 -35.88 -6.69 -15.38
N GLN A 291 -36.85 -7.37 -16.00
CA GLN A 291 -38.21 -6.85 -16.20
C GLN A 291 -39.22 -7.23 -15.10
N ASP A 292 -39.07 -8.42 -14.51
CA ASP A 292 -39.92 -8.84 -13.38
C ASP A 292 -39.40 -8.17 -12.09
N PRO A 293 -40.18 -7.29 -11.44
CA PRO A 293 -39.75 -6.59 -10.22
C PRO A 293 -39.31 -7.54 -9.09
N ALA A 294 -39.99 -8.67 -8.93
CA ALA A 294 -39.66 -9.63 -7.86
C ALA A 294 -38.35 -10.36 -8.18
N ALA A 295 -38.14 -10.81 -9.41
CA ALA A 295 -36.90 -11.47 -9.83
C ALA A 295 -35.71 -10.51 -9.80
N ARG A 296 -35.91 -9.24 -10.18
CA ARG A 296 -34.93 -8.18 -10.11
C ARG A 296 -34.53 -7.90 -8.67
N GLN A 297 -35.48 -7.67 -7.78
CA GLN A 297 -35.22 -7.42 -6.36
C GLN A 297 -34.49 -8.61 -5.71
N GLN A 298 -34.84 -9.84 -6.12
CA GLN A 298 -34.15 -11.04 -5.65
C GLN A 298 -32.70 -11.10 -6.12
N ALA A 299 -32.42 -10.79 -7.40
CA ALA A 299 -31.05 -10.81 -7.94
C ALA A 299 -30.16 -9.74 -7.28
N VAL A 300 -30.63 -8.50 -7.25
CA VAL A 300 -29.91 -7.36 -6.65
C VAL A 300 -29.75 -7.54 -5.15
N GLY A 301 -30.84 -7.89 -4.45
CA GLY A 301 -30.84 -8.05 -3.00
C GLY A 301 -29.90 -9.18 -2.54
N ARG A 302 -29.88 -10.31 -3.25
CA ARG A 302 -28.98 -11.43 -2.94
C ARG A 302 -27.50 -10.99 -3.02
N THR A 303 -27.13 -10.35 -4.12
CA THR A 303 -25.76 -9.88 -4.32
C THR A 303 -25.37 -8.81 -3.29
N ALA A 304 -26.26 -7.84 -3.02
CA ALA A 304 -25.99 -6.79 -2.03
C ALA A 304 -25.81 -7.34 -0.61
N VAL A 305 -26.68 -8.28 -0.20
CA VAL A 305 -26.54 -8.96 1.11
C VAL A 305 -25.26 -9.77 1.19
N GLY A 306 -24.94 -10.53 0.14
CA GLY A 306 -23.71 -11.32 0.08
C GLY A 306 -22.45 -10.47 0.18
N VAL A 307 -22.41 -9.30 -0.51
CA VAL A 307 -21.31 -8.33 -0.39
C VAL A 307 -21.21 -7.81 1.05
N LEU A 308 -22.33 -7.40 1.67
CA LEU A 308 -22.35 -6.94 3.06
C LEU A 308 -21.83 -8.01 4.04
N GLU A 309 -22.18 -9.29 3.80
CA GLU A 309 -21.68 -10.40 4.62
C GLU A 309 -20.20 -10.65 4.41
N SER A 310 -19.71 -10.47 3.19
CA SER A 310 -18.30 -10.60 2.89
C SER A 310 -17.45 -9.55 3.60
N LEU A 311 -17.97 -8.33 3.78
CA LEU A 311 -17.28 -7.26 4.54
C LEU A 311 -16.97 -7.73 5.97
N SER A 312 -17.91 -8.39 6.64
CA SER A 312 -17.73 -8.88 8.02
C SER A 312 -16.59 -9.92 8.15
N ARG A 313 -16.26 -10.64 7.08
CA ARG A 313 -15.15 -11.62 7.05
C ARG A 313 -13.84 -11.00 6.64
N ARG A 314 -13.85 -10.11 5.65
CA ARG A 314 -12.64 -9.55 5.02
C ARG A 314 -12.07 -8.33 5.76
N MET A 315 -12.91 -7.54 6.41
CA MET A 315 -12.47 -6.38 7.20
C MET A 315 -11.53 -6.76 8.35
N PRO A 316 -11.78 -7.82 9.15
CA PRO A 316 -10.84 -8.29 10.17
C PRO A 316 -9.49 -8.73 9.58
N GLU A 317 -9.47 -9.33 8.39
CA GLU A 317 -8.21 -9.69 7.70
C GLU A 317 -7.40 -8.44 7.34
N LEU A 318 -8.06 -7.41 6.78
CA LEU A 318 -7.41 -6.14 6.47
C LEU A 318 -6.92 -5.44 7.74
N ALA A 319 -7.73 -5.38 8.79
CA ALA A 319 -7.35 -4.80 10.08
C ALA A 319 -6.15 -5.53 10.71
N SER A 320 -6.11 -6.87 10.60
CA SER A 320 -4.96 -7.68 11.03
C SER A 320 -3.69 -7.37 10.22
N ALA A 321 -3.81 -7.16 8.92
CA ALA A 321 -2.68 -6.75 8.08
C ALA A 321 -2.14 -5.37 8.48
N VAL A 322 -3.02 -4.40 8.78
CA VAL A 322 -2.63 -3.08 9.30
C VAL A 322 -1.92 -3.21 10.65
N ALA A 323 -2.44 -4.03 11.57
CA ALA A 323 -1.79 -4.32 12.84
C ALA A 323 -0.39 -4.92 12.66
N ALA A 324 -0.22 -5.83 11.70
CA ALA A 324 1.07 -6.42 11.38
C ALA A 324 2.07 -5.39 10.84
N GLN A 325 1.63 -4.42 10.03
CA GLN A 325 2.44 -3.28 9.59
C GLN A 325 2.96 -2.47 10.77
N HIS A 326 2.06 -2.05 11.66
CA HIS A 326 2.43 -1.29 12.86
C HIS A 326 3.38 -2.08 13.77
N ALA A 327 3.09 -3.33 14.07
CA ALA A 327 3.97 -4.17 14.88
C ALA A 327 5.37 -4.33 14.27
N ALA A 328 5.46 -4.42 12.95
CA ALA A 328 6.74 -4.48 12.26
C ALA A 328 7.50 -3.15 12.32
N ALA A 329 6.82 -2.01 12.14
CA ALA A 329 7.41 -0.69 12.30
C ALA A 329 7.96 -0.49 13.73
N VAL A 330 7.20 -0.89 14.75
CA VAL A 330 7.64 -0.83 16.16
C VAL A 330 8.91 -1.68 16.36
N ARG A 331 8.99 -2.90 15.80
CA ARG A 331 10.21 -3.71 15.91
C ARG A 331 11.44 -3.04 15.28
N LEU A 332 11.27 -2.42 14.10
CA LEU A 332 12.35 -1.69 13.44
C LEU A 332 12.79 -0.48 14.26
N THR A 333 11.84 0.30 14.79
CA THR A 333 12.12 1.45 15.67
C THR A 333 12.83 1.02 16.96
N THR A 334 12.33 -0.03 17.61
CA THR A 334 12.93 -0.56 18.86
C THR A 334 14.37 -0.99 18.64
N ALA A 335 14.68 -1.62 17.50
CA ALA A 335 16.05 -2.00 17.17
C ALA A 335 17.00 -0.80 17.12
N VAL A 336 16.55 0.34 16.56
CA VAL A 336 17.32 1.60 16.52
C VAL A 336 17.49 2.15 17.93
N GLU A 337 16.42 2.26 18.69
CA GLU A 337 16.44 2.83 20.04
C GLU A 337 17.35 2.02 20.98
N GLU A 338 17.24 0.69 20.96
CA GLU A 338 18.08 -0.19 21.78
C GLU A 338 19.57 -0.11 21.39
N ALA A 339 19.89 0.00 20.09
CA ALA A 339 21.26 0.13 19.63
C ALA A 339 21.90 1.40 20.17
N TYR A 340 21.24 2.55 19.98
CA TYR A 340 21.75 3.84 20.48
C TYR A 340 21.76 3.93 22.01
N LEU A 341 20.78 3.39 22.70
CA LEU A 341 20.78 3.31 24.16
C LEU A 341 21.98 2.50 24.69
N ARG A 342 22.27 1.35 24.06
CA ARG A 342 23.40 0.50 24.41
C ARG A 342 24.72 1.21 24.19
N GLU A 343 24.90 1.85 23.06
CA GLU A 343 26.14 2.59 22.77
C GLU A 343 26.27 3.83 23.65
N GLY A 344 25.20 4.53 23.98
CA GLY A 344 25.22 5.61 24.96
C GLY A 344 25.73 5.19 26.34
N LYS A 345 25.25 4.03 26.84
CA LYS A 345 25.77 3.44 28.08
C LYS A 345 27.26 3.09 27.97
N ARG A 346 27.67 2.53 26.82
CA ARG A 346 29.07 2.17 26.56
C ARG A 346 30.01 3.38 26.50
N VAL A 347 29.58 4.47 25.83
CA VAL A 347 30.32 5.74 25.78
C VAL A 347 30.57 6.27 27.18
N ARG A 348 29.52 6.35 28.01
CA ARG A 348 29.66 6.83 29.41
C ARG A 348 30.61 5.95 30.22
N ALA A 349 30.53 4.63 30.10
CA ALA A 349 31.44 3.71 30.78
C ALA A 349 32.89 3.90 30.30
N ARG A 350 33.13 4.10 29.02
CA ARG A 350 34.47 4.36 28.45
C ARG A 350 35.05 5.71 28.91
N LEU A 351 34.21 6.73 29.00
CA LEU A 351 34.62 8.02 29.58
C LEU A 351 35.07 7.86 31.03
N GLN A 352 34.25 7.19 31.86
CA GLN A 352 34.62 6.95 33.26
C GLN A 352 35.90 6.10 33.40
N ALA A 353 36.18 5.21 32.46
CA ALA A 353 37.41 4.46 32.40
C ALA A 353 38.62 5.28 31.89
N GLY A 354 38.41 6.51 31.38
CA GLY A 354 39.44 7.37 30.84
C GLY A 354 39.87 7.04 29.42
N ALA A 355 38.95 6.54 28.61
CA ALA A 355 39.24 6.14 27.23
C ALA A 355 39.59 7.33 26.31
N VAL A 356 39.09 8.52 26.61
CA VAL A 356 39.42 9.76 25.88
C VAL A 356 40.84 10.18 26.13
N LEU A 357 41.36 10.00 27.35
CA LEU A 357 42.75 10.27 27.69
C LEU A 357 43.65 9.07 27.35
N ALA A 358 43.80 8.81 26.05
CA ALA A 358 44.62 7.74 25.50
C ALA A 358 45.37 8.22 24.26
N GLY A 359 46.35 7.47 23.78
CA GLY A 359 47.14 7.82 22.59
C GLY A 359 47.77 9.22 22.67
N ASP A 360 47.50 10.05 21.64
CA ASP A 360 48.05 11.41 21.56
C ASP A 360 47.58 12.28 22.73
N ALA A 361 46.28 12.23 23.08
CA ALA A 361 45.75 13.01 24.22
C ALA A 361 46.45 12.67 25.55
N LEU A 362 46.82 11.40 25.76
CA LEU A 362 47.60 11.03 26.95
C LEU A 362 49.04 11.57 26.89
N THR A 363 49.66 11.57 25.73
CA THR A 363 51.01 12.15 25.53
C THR A 363 50.98 13.64 25.78
N ARG A 364 50.03 14.37 25.22
CA ARG A 364 49.84 15.81 25.45
C ARG A 364 49.56 16.11 26.92
N TRP A 365 48.71 15.31 27.58
CA TRP A 365 48.46 15.47 29.02
C TRP A 365 49.72 15.32 29.88
N ARG A 366 50.58 14.34 29.54
CA ARG A 366 51.83 14.13 30.27
C ARG A 366 52.85 15.27 30.07
N GLY A 367 52.88 15.87 28.88
CA GLY A 367 53.72 17.02 28.57
C GLY A 367 53.19 18.36 29.11
N TYR A 368 51.92 18.40 29.51
CA TYR A 368 51.30 19.66 29.96
C TYR A 368 51.71 20.04 31.38
N PRO A 369 52.08 21.29 31.67
CA PRO A 369 52.11 22.46 30.76
C PRO A 369 53.51 22.76 30.17
N LEU A 370 54.51 21.92 30.32
CA LEU A 370 55.91 22.21 29.94
C LEU A 370 56.16 22.05 28.43
N ASP A 371 55.70 20.92 27.87
CA ASP A 371 55.96 20.54 26.48
C ASP A 371 54.71 20.60 25.60
N THR A 372 53.55 20.95 26.17
CA THR A 372 52.26 21.04 25.49
C THR A 372 51.52 22.27 25.94
N THR A 373 50.91 23.02 24.99
CA THR A 373 50.05 24.17 25.26
C THR A 373 48.64 23.71 25.66
N ALA A 374 47.85 24.63 26.24
CA ALA A 374 46.47 24.38 26.60
C ALA A 374 45.61 24.03 25.36
N ASP A 375 45.78 24.74 24.25
CA ASP A 375 45.07 24.52 23.00
C ASP A 375 45.38 23.15 22.38
N GLU A 376 46.65 22.75 22.32
CA GLU A 376 47.04 21.45 21.80
C GLU A 376 46.46 20.31 22.63
N LEU A 377 46.34 20.47 23.96
CA LEU A 377 45.69 19.48 24.81
C LEU A 377 44.19 19.46 24.59
N LEU A 378 43.53 20.60 24.47
CA LEU A 378 42.10 20.72 24.18
C LEU A 378 41.75 20.11 22.83
N ASP A 379 42.55 20.38 21.79
CA ASP A 379 42.39 19.80 20.46
C ASP A 379 42.45 18.26 20.51
N SER A 380 43.48 17.71 21.13
CA SER A 380 43.64 16.25 21.18
C SER A 380 42.57 15.56 22.02
N LEU A 381 42.06 16.20 23.08
CA LEU A 381 40.92 15.69 23.85
C LEU A 381 39.62 15.75 23.05
N ALA A 382 39.38 16.83 22.29
CA ALA A 382 38.22 16.98 21.41
C ALA A 382 38.25 15.97 20.27
N GLU A 383 39.41 15.73 19.65
CA GLU A 383 39.56 14.69 18.61
C GLU A 383 39.31 13.29 19.17
N SER A 384 39.84 12.98 20.35
CA SER A 384 39.62 11.68 21.03
C SER A 384 38.15 11.48 21.39
N LEU A 385 37.43 12.51 21.82
CA LEU A 385 35.99 12.45 22.10
C LEU A 385 35.21 12.25 20.80
N THR A 386 35.57 12.97 19.74
CA THR A 386 34.96 12.82 18.41
C THR A 386 35.12 11.42 17.90
N ALA A 387 36.32 10.85 17.95
CA ALA A 387 36.59 9.47 17.55
C ALA A 387 35.76 8.44 18.37
N LEU A 388 35.64 8.66 19.69
CA LEU A 388 34.83 7.82 20.57
C LEU A 388 33.35 7.81 20.14
N LEU A 389 32.80 8.98 19.85
CA LEU A 389 31.38 9.13 19.40
C LEU A 389 31.17 8.56 18.01
N GLN A 390 32.10 8.77 17.07
CA GLN A 390 32.05 8.18 15.73
C GLN A 390 32.02 6.64 15.80
N CYS A 391 32.91 6.05 16.62
CA CYS A 391 32.89 4.61 16.85
C CYS A 391 31.58 4.10 17.46
N ALA A 392 30.96 4.89 18.34
CA ALA A 392 29.69 4.50 18.95
C ALA A 392 28.54 4.55 17.94
N VAL A 393 28.48 5.57 17.10
CA VAL A 393 27.48 5.70 16.03
C VAL A 393 27.66 4.56 15.01
N ALA A 394 28.87 4.30 14.55
CA ALA A 394 29.16 3.20 13.64
C ALA A 394 28.75 1.84 14.23
N ALA A 395 29.06 1.58 15.50
CA ALA A 395 28.65 0.34 16.16
C ALA A 395 27.12 0.23 16.35
N ALA A 396 26.41 1.35 16.54
CA ALA A 396 24.95 1.35 16.54
C ALA A 396 24.40 1.00 15.16
N ASP A 397 24.93 1.61 14.10
CA ASP A 397 24.51 1.37 12.72
C ASP A 397 24.73 -0.08 12.29
N GLU A 398 25.86 -0.70 12.64
CA GLU A 398 26.14 -2.11 12.38
C GLU A 398 25.10 -3.03 13.05
N ARG A 399 24.73 -2.74 14.29
CA ARG A 399 23.72 -3.51 15.04
C ARG A 399 22.34 -3.37 14.43
N ILE A 400 21.97 -2.15 14.04
CA ILE A 400 20.69 -1.88 13.37
C ILE A 400 20.66 -2.63 12.04
N ALA A 401 21.71 -2.53 11.24
CA ALA A 401 21.80 -3.23 9.96
C ALA A 401 21.69 -4.75 10.12
N GLU A 402 22.29 -5.33 11.16
CA GLU A 402 22.18 -6.76 11.46
C GLU A 402 20.75 -7.15 11.89
N ALA A 403 20.12 -6.35 12.75
CA ALA A 403 18.74 -6.59 13.19
C ALA A 403 17.76 -6.48 12.02
N TRP A 404 17.90 -5.44 11.19
CA TRP A 404 17.02 -5.18 10.06
C TRP A 404 17.16 -6.21 8.93
N ARG A 405 18.34 -6.80 8.70
CA ARG A 405 18.50 -7.89 7.73
C ARG A 405 17.64 -9.11 8.03
N ARG A 406 17.22 -9.29 9.28
CA ARG A 406 16.34 -10.39 9.71
C ARG A 406 14.85 -10.05 9.64
N GLU A 407 14.50 -8.78 9.40
CA GLU A 407 13.12 -8.29 9.32
C GLU A 407 12.72 -8.03 7.86
N PRO A 408 11.73 -8.76 7.32
CA PRO A 408 11.24 -8.52 5.97
C PRO A 408 10.77 -7.09 5.74
N ALA A 409 10.23 -6.45 6.79
CA ALA A 409 9.75 -5.07 6.76
C ALA A 409 10.85 -4.05 6.43
N ALA A 410 12.11 -4.35 6.73
CA ALA A 410 13.23 -3.46 6.47
C ALA A 410 13.48 -3.18 4.98
N GLY A 411 12.94 -4.00 4.07
CA GLY A 411 13.02 -3.74 2.64
C GLY A 411 12.33 -2.46 2.17
N ALA A 412 11.52 -1.82 3.02
CA ALA A 412 10.89 -0.52 2.73
C ALA A 412 11.79 0.70 2.99
N VAL A 413 12.87 0.52 3.73
CA VAL A 413 13.78 1.59 4.14
C VAL A 413 15.21 1.22 3.78
N PRO A 414 16.08 2.21 3.50
CA PRO A 414 17.49 1.93 3.25
C PRO A 414 18.13 1.34 4.50
N LEU A 415 18.88 0.26 4.32
CA LEU A 415 19.69 -0.27 5.41
C LEU A 415 20.71 0.80 5.86
N PRO A 416 20.96 0.92 7.18
CA PRO A 416 21.99 1.82 7.66
C PRO A 416 23.35 1.47 7.03
N THR A 417 23.88 2.39 6.27
CA THR A 417 25.24 2.36 5.75
C THR A 417 26.08 3.35 6.53
N PRO A 418 27.42 3.18 6.62
CA PRO A 418 28.29 4.18 7.18
C PRO A 418 28.03 5.54 6.48
N ASP A 419 27.66 6.52 7.28
CA ASP A 419 27.40 7.86 6.79
C ASP A 419 28.72 8.67 6.81
N PRO A 420 29.29 9.03 5.65
CA PRO A 420 30.56 9.75 5.59
C PRO A 420 30.48 11.13 6.26
N GLU A 421 29.28 11.73 6.29
CA GLU A 421 29.07 13.05 6.90
C GLU A 421 28.89 13.00 8.43
N ALA A 422 28.60 11.82 8.99
CA ALA A 422 28.40 11.67 10.43
C ALA A 422 29.65 12.12 11.21
N GLY A 423 30.83 11.83 10.69
CA GLY A 423 32.12 12.24 11.27
C GLY A 423 32.25 13.74 11.36
N GLU A 424 31.91 14.47 10.31
CA GLU A 424 31.98 15.92 10.27
C GLU A 424 30.96 16.56 11.23
N ARG A 425 29.70 16.06 11.22
CA ARG A 425 28.65 16.56 12.12
C ARG A 425 29.00 16.38 13.58
N ILE A 426 29.52 15.20 13.95
CA ILE A 426 29.98 14.92 15.31
C ILE A 426 31.16 15.85 15.68
N GLY A 427 32.13 16.03 14.78
CA GLY A 427 33.25 16.95 14.99
C GLY A 427 32.80 18.37 15.20
N ILE A 428 31.85 18.88 14.42
CA ILE A 428 31.25 20.22 14.61
C ILE A 428 30.58 20.31 15.98
N ALA A 429 29.82 19.28 16.37
CA ALA A 429 29.14 19.28 17.67
C ALA A 429 30.16 19.32 18.84
N VAL A 430 31.22 18.52 18.76
CA VAL A 430 32.27 18.50 19.80
C VAL A 430 33.02 19.84 19.85
N ARG A 431 33.36 20.47 18.73
CA ARG A 431 33.97 21.80 18.69
C ARG A 431 33.06 22.86 19.33
N ARG A 432 31.74 22.81 19.09
CA ARG A 432 30.79 23.72 19.75
C ARG A 432 30.73 23.50 21.26
N TRP A 433 30.74 22.24 21.69
CA TRP A 433 30.80 21.91 23.11
C TRP A 433 32.08 22.40 23.75
N ARG A 434 33.24 22.21 23.11
CA ARG A 434 34.52 22.71 23.58
C ARG A 434 34.44 24.22 23.85
N ARG A 435 33.90 24.99 22.89
CA ARG A 435 33.75 26.44 23.04
C ARG A 435 32.89 26.84 24.24
N VAL A 436 31.80 26.13 24.49
CA VAL A 436 30.94 26.35 25.66
C VAL A 436 31.72 26.09 26.97
N VAL A 437 32.61 25.10 26.98
CA VAL A 437 33.48 24.82 28.15
C VAL A 437 34.55 25.87 28.32
N GLU A 438 35.11 26.42 27.23
CA GLU A 438 36.06 27.56 27.25
C GLU A 438 35.38 28.83 27.80
N GLU A 439 34.17 29.15 27.32
CA GLU A 439 33.36 30.27 27.83
C GLU A 439 33.02 30.10 29.32
N LEU A 440 32.73 28.86 29.76
CA LEU A 440 32.51 28.57 31.18
C LEU A 440 33.77 28.80 32.04
N ALA A 441 34.93 28.45 31.52
CA ALA A 441 36.20 28.72 32.19
C ALA A 441 36.55 30.22 32.23
N GLU A 442 36.28 30.94 31.15
CA GLU A 442 36.44 32.40 31.09
C GLU A 442 35.55 33.12 32.11
N GLU A 443 34.28 32.70 32.23
CA GLU A 443 33.32 33.22 33.22
C GLU A 443 33.87 33.07 34.66
N GLU A 444 34.35 31.86 35.01
CA GLU A 444 34.85 31.58 36.36
C GLU A 444 36.14 32.39 36.66
N VAL A 445 37.05 32.47 35.68
CA VAL A 445 38.29 33.28 35.80
C VAL A 445 37.96 34.78 35.91
N GLY A 446 36.95 35.27 35.18
CA GLY A 446 36.51 36.67 35.21
C GLY A 446 35.99 37.12 36.58
N HIS A 447 35.60 36.20 37.45
CA HIS A 447 35.18 36.49 38.83
C HIS A 447 36.36 36.56 39.82
N MET A 448 37.59 36.28 39.39
CA MET A 448 38.78 36.31 40.22
C MET A 448 39.48 37.67 40.17
N GLU A 449 40.25 37.96 41.22
CA GLU A 449 41.08 39.19 41.22
C GLU A 449 42.12 39.17 40.10
N LYS A 450 42.19 40.24 39.31
CA LYS A 450 43.00 40.32 38.08
C LYS A 450 44.49 40.03 38.29
N GLN A 451 45.05 40.27 39.51
CA GLN A 451 46.46 40.02 39.81
C GLN A 451 46.80 38.53 40.04
N SER A 452 45.82 37.69 40.35
CA SER A 452 46.03 36.28 40.66
C SER A 452 45.27 35.35 39.72
N ALA A 453 44.55 35.90 38.73
CA ALA A 453 43.74 35.11 37.81
C ALA A 453 44.61 34.25 36.86
N PRO A 454 44.39 32.93 36.77
CA PRO A 454 45.06 32.06 35.81
C PRO A 454 44.58 32.35 34.38
N ALA A 455 45.31 31.90 33.37
CA ALA A 455 44.86 31.95 31.99
C ALA A 455 43.63 31.07 31.81
N ALA A 456 42.60 31.59 31.16
CA ALA A 456 41.30 30.89 31.02
C ALA A 456 41.42 29.58 30.21
N ASP A 457 42.27 29.57 29.16
CA ASP A 457 42.62 28.41 28.36
C ASP A 457 43.23 27.28 29.18
N ALA A 458 44.11 27.61 30.14
CA ALA A 458 44.69 26.63 31.06
C ALA A 458 43.63 26.04 32.02
N VAL A 459 42.68 26.87 32.47
CA VAL A 459 41.54 26.39 33.28
C VAL A 459 40.65 25.48 32.46
N ALA A 460 40.33 25.85 31.22
CA ALA A 460 39.53 25.05 30.30
C ALA A 460 40.19 23.69 30.01
N ALA A 461 41.49 23.66 29.71
CA ALA A 461 42.23 22.43 29.45
C ALA A 461 42.25 21.48 30.66
N LEU A 462 42.46 22.00 31.86
CA LEU A 462 42.39 21.21 33.10
C LEU A 462 40.96 20.72 33.38
N LEU A 463 39.95 21.54 33.12
CA LEU A 463 38.56 21.17 33.27
C LEU A 463 38.18 20.02 32.30
N VAL A 464 38.47 20.18 31.00
CA VAL A 464 38.18 19.15 29.99
C VAL A 464 38.90 17.84 30.31
N ALA A 465 40.17 17.92 30.70
CA ALA A 465 40.92 16.76 31.16
C ALA A 465 40.29 16.08 32.38
N ALA A 466 39.81 16.87 33.36
CA ALA A 466 39.13 16.35 34.55
C ALA A 466 37.76 15.69 34.22
N LEU A 467 37.03 16.26 33.25
CA LEU A 467 35.72 15.76 32.81
C LEU A 467 35.84 14.46 31.97
N LEU A 468 36.78 14.42 31.02
CA LEU A 468 36.88 13.34 30.03
C LEU A 468 37.89 12.26 30.38
N GLY A 469 38.87 12.58 31.25
CA GLY A 469 39.99 11.68 31.55
C GLY A 469 39.68 10.56 32.55
N GLY A 470 38.51 10.58 33.18
CA GLY A 470 38.09 9.58 34.16
C GLY A 470 39.15 9.28 35.23
N LYS A 471 39.43 8.00 35.47
CA LYS A 471 40.44 7.57 36.47
C LYS A 471 41.87 8.08 36.16
N ARG A 472 42.20 8.33 34.89
CA ARG A 472 43.52 8.77 34.44
C ARG A 472 43.78 10.26 34.69
N ALA A 473 42.73 11.04 34.86
CA ALA A 473 42.79 12.49 35.03
C ALA A 473 42.50 12.96 36.47
N ARG A 474 42.64 12.08 37.47
CA ARG A 474 42.47 12.50 38.88
C ARG A 474 43.26 13.74 39.23
N GLN A 475 44.55 13.79 38.80
CA GLN A 475 45.41 14.93 38.98
C GLN A 475 44.93 16.23 38.28
N ALA A 476 44.10 16.14 37.23
CA ALA A 476 43.58 17.32 36.57
C ALA A 476 42.62 18.11 37.48
N GLY A 477 41.78 17.41 38.23
CA GLY A 477 40.91 18.02 39.23
C GLY A 477 41.70 18.68 40.36
N ASP A 478 42.80 18.05 40.83
CA ASP A 478 43.66 18.60 41.86
C ASP A 478 44.40 19.84 41.36
N ARG A 479 44.97 19.78 40.13
CA ARG A 479 45.63 20.93 39.48
C ARG A 479 44.66 22.09 39.24
N LEU A 480 43.39 21.77 38.85
CA LEU A 480 42.35 22.76 38.69
C LEU A 480 42.05 23.47 40.02
N ALA A 481 41.87 22.69 41.11
CA ALA A 481 41.63 23.22 42.43
C ALA A 481 42.78 24.09 42.97
N GLN A 482 44.02 23.73 42.62
CA GLN A 482 45.21 24.58 42.94
C GLN A 482 45.19 25.90 42.19
N ARG A 483 44.63 25.98 40.99
CA ARG A 483 44.59 27.19 40.15
C ARG A 483 43.49 28.16 40.51
N ILE A 484 42.26 27.63 40.76
CA ILE A 484 41.05 28.46 40.97
C ILE A 484 40.43 28.31 42.35
N GLY A 485 41.03 27.51 43.22
CA GLY A 485 40.47 27.18 44.54
C GLY A 485 39.50 26.01 44.51
N VAL A 486 39.41 25.30 45.66
CA VAL A 486 38.63 24.05 45.76
C VAL A 486 37.14 24.24 45.46
N HIS A 487 36.50 25.27 46.01
CA HIS A 487 35.07 25.53 45.84
C HIS A 487 34.71 25.87 44.38
N ALA A 488 35.51 26.73 43.73
CA ALA A 488 35.34 27.09 42.32
C ALA A 488 35.53 25.86 41.41
N ALA A 489 36.57 25.06 41.68
CA ALA A 489 36.85 23.84 40.91
C ALA A 489 35.74 22.80 41.01
N VAL A 490 35.08 22.64 42.17
CA VAL A 490 33.95 21.72 42.33
C VAL A 490 32.76 22.23 41.55
N ARG A 491 32.35 23.50 41.72
CA ARG A 491 31.24 24.10 40.96
C ARG A 491 31.45 23.99 39.45
N LEU A 492 32.62 24.31 38.98
CA LEU A 492 32.97 24.28 37.56
C LEU A 492 32.93 22.87 36.98
N ARG A 493 33.40 21.88 37.74
CA ARG A 493 33.32 20.47 37.38
C ARG A 493 31.89 19.94 37.34
N ASP A 494 31.03 20.33 38.27
CA ASP A 494 29.62 19.91 38.30
C ASP A 494 28.86 20.47 37.09
N ARG A 495 29.01 21.79 36.80
CA ARG A 495 28.46 22.39 35.56
C ARG A 495 29.03 21.73 34.30
N GLY A 496 30.32 21.44 34.27
CA GLY A 496 30.98 20.76 33.17
C GLY A 496 30.46 19.34 32.94
N ASN A 497 30.23 18.57 34.02
CA ASN A 497 29.65 17.21 33.94
C ASN A 497 28.23 17.20 33.36
N GLU A 498 27.40 18.16 33.76
CA GLU A 498 26.07 18.36 33.20
C GLU A 498 26.14 18.66 31.69
N LEU A 499 27.06 19.57 31.30
CA LEU A 499 27.28 19.91 29.89
C LEU A 499 27.77 18.71 29.07
N VAL A 500 28.73 17.92 29.57
CA VAL A 500 29.20 16.70 28.88
C VAL A 500 28.07 15.72 28.71
N THR A 501 27.32 15.44 29.76
CA THR A 501 26.20 14.46 29.72
C THR A 501 25.13 14.90 28.72
N SER A 502 24.69 16.16 28.81
CA SER A 502 23.71 16.74 27.89
C SER A 502 24.21 16.73 26.44
N HIS A 503 25.48 17.03 26.21
CA HIS A 503 26.08 17.02 24.89
C HIS A 503 26.14 15.63 24.28
N LEU A 504 26.59 14.63 25.02
CA LEU A 504 26.64 13.26 24.57
C LEU A 504 25.24 12.73 24.19
N ASP A 505 24.26 13.00 25.05
CA ASP A 505 22.87 12.60 24.81
C ASP A 505 22.29 13.30 23.57
N LYS A 506 22.61 14.58 23.38
CA LYS A 506 22.17 15.35 22.20
C LYS A 506 22.75 14.79 20.91
N VAL A 507 24.07 14.51 20.87
CA VAL A 507 24.74 13.97 19.68
C VAL A 507 24.16 12.60 19.32
N LEU A 508 24.09 11.67 20.28
CA LEU A 508 23.57 10.34 20.03
C LEU A 508 22.08 10.36 19.64
N ARG A 509 21.27 11.23 20.26
CA ARG A 509 19.86 11.42 19.90
C ARG A 509 19.71 11.94 18.48
N THR A 510 20.51 12.95 18.09
CA THR A 510 20.46 13.51 16.74
C THR A 510 20.76 12.46 15.68
N GLU A 511 21.77 11.64 15.87
CA GLU A 511 22.11 10.58 14.92
C GLU A 511 21.07 9.45 14.94
N ARG A 512 20.52 9.09 16.10
CA ARG A 512 19.38 8.18 16.22
C ARG A 512 18.16 8.66 15.41
N ASP A 513 17.76 9.90 15.61
CA ASP A 513 16.59 10.49 14.97
C ASP A 513 16.76 10.54 13.43
N ARG A 514 17.98 10.73 12.94
CA ARG A 514 18.29 10.58 11.51
C ARG A 514 18.04 9.16 11.00
N ARG A 515 18.33 8.15 11.80
CA ARG A 515 18.07 6.75 11.43
C ARG A 515 16.60 6.39 11.50
N LEU A 516 15.82 7.05 12.33
CA LEU A 516 14.37 6.88 12.42
C LEU A 516 13.60 7.63 11.31
N ALA A 517 14.12 8.73 10.82
CA ALA A 517 13.42 9.59 9.85
C ALA A 517 12.85 8.84 8.62
N PRO A 518 13.52 7.86 7.98
CA PRO A 518 12.93 7.11 6.88
C PRO A 518 11.76 6.21 7.31
N LEU A 519 11.75 5.71 8.55
CA LEU A 519 10.64 4.94 9.11
C LEU A 519 9.46 5.84 9.44
N ASP A 520 9.72 6.99 10.06
CA ASP A 520 8.71 7.98 10.42
C ASP A 520 7.99 8.51 9.17
N ALA A 521 8.72 8.68 8.06
CA ALA A 521 8.16 9.09 6.77
C ALA A 521 7.17 8.09 6.16
N LEU A 522 7.15 6.83 6.60
CA LEU A 522 6.15 5.84 6.18
C LEU A 522 4.80 6.03 6.86
N GLU A 523 4.72 6.83 7.92
CA GLU A 523 3.48 7.14 8.67
C GLU A 523 2.69 5.88 9.09
N VAL A 524 3.38 4.84 9.53
CA VAL A 524 2.74 3.59 9.98
C VAL A 524 2.33 3.72 11.44
N THR A 525 1.06 3.96 11.68
CA THR A 525 0.48 4.22 13.01
C THR A 525 -0.57 3.17 13.40
N PRO A 526 -0.98 3.05 14.68
CA PRO A 526 -1.94 2.05 15.14
C PRO A 526 -3.41 2.43 14.87
N GLU A 527 -3.72 3.73 14.66
CA GLU A 527 -5.08 4.26 14.56
C GLU A 527 -5.91 3.61 13.45
N PRO A 528 -5.38 3.37 12.22
CA PRO A 528 -6.19 2.82 11.13
C PRO A 528 -6.78 1.45 11.44
N GLN A 529 -6.12 0.62 12.25
CA GLN A 529 -6.68 -0.66 12.70
C GLN A 529 -7.94 -0.45 13.56
N ALA A 530 -7.85 0.43 14.55
CA ALA A 530 -8.96 0.72 15.46
C ALA A 530 -10.15 1.35 14.70
N GLU A 531 -9.85 2.25 13.76
CA GLU A 531 -10.85 2.92 12.92
C GLU A 531 -11.60 1.95 12.01
N LEU A 532 -10.90 0.98 11.39
CA LEU A 532 -11.52 -0.07 10.59
C LEU A 532 -12.48 -0.93 11.42
N ILE A 533 -12.06 -1.34 12.62
CA ILE A 533 -12.89 -2.15 13.52
C ILE A 533 -14.11 -1.37 14.00
N ALA A 534 -13.93 -0.10 14.35
CA ALA A 534 -15.02 0.78 14.77
C ALA A 534 -16.05 0.99 13.66
N ALA A 535 -15.60 1.29 12.43
CA ALA A 535 -16.47 1.48 11.28
C ALA A 535 -17.26 0.20 10.95
N LEU A 536 -16.62 -0.98 11.02
CA LEU A 536 -17.30 -2.26 10.85
C LEU A 536 -18.37 -2.49 11.92
N SER A 537 -18.07 -2.15 13.17
CA SER A 537 -19.03 -2.29 14.28
C SER A 537 -20.25 -1.39 14.11
N VAL A 538 -20.06 -0.17 13.61
CA VAL A 538 -21.18 0.74 13.27
C VAL A 538 -22.02 0.14 12.16
N LEU A 539 -21.38 -0.33 11.07
CA LEU A 539 -22.09 -0.97 9.96
C LEU A 539 -22.93 -2.18 10.42
N GLN A 540 -22.40 -3.00 11.34
CA GLN A 540 -23.12 -4.17 11.87
C GLN A 540 -24.34 -3.78 12.70
N LYS A 541 -24.37 -2.62 13.34
CA LYS A 541 -25.53 -2.11 14.09
C LYS A 541 -26.62 -1.56 13.18
N GLU A 542 -26.21 -0.94 12.06
CA GLU A 542 -27.14 -0.31 11.11
C GLU A 542 -27.70 -1.30 10.06
N ARG A 543 -27.16 -2.52 10.01
CA ARG A 543 -27.63 -3.61 9.17
C ARG A 543 -28.85 -4.31 9.79
#